data_471b805f9a3ef58ae38a90fcf5b03475
#
_entry.id   471b805f9a3ef58ae38a90fcf5b03475
#
_cell.length_a   1.000
_cell.length_b   1.000
_cell.length_c   1.000
_cell.angle_alpha   90.00
_cell.angle_beta   90.00
_cell.angle_gamma   90.00
#
_symmetry.space_group_name_H-M   'P 1'
#
loop_
_entity.id
_entity.type
_entity.pdbx_description
1 polymer ?
#
loop_
_entity_poly.entity_id
_entity_poly.type
_entity_poly.pdbx_seq_one_letter_code
_entity_poly.pdbx_strand_id
1 'polypeptide(L)'
;MINEAPLARFAPLAGGLLKPIYSDYSFANIANTIEHLLTDDVRGPLLPADCFGGVYPRPRKVVTFFVDSFGWAFWKAHGDRFRTTRAVMEKGVVTPISALFPSTTAASVSTLNLGVPPSAHALYEWNIYIPAYGEVIQSLAFAPLGRHGQDACVKKGYDPAKMLDVHETVHQRLARHGVRSVQFSNRSYAGSAYNSVASAGADVIRHGTLSEALVQLKETLEQDAEKAWLGFYWASIDTIAHIHGPGTPFHAAEIASFWSTFDAVFRDVDSPDTVYLFFADHGQVYADVHDTIYINERFPELADCLPLSPTGHPIYPNGAPRDVFLHVRPERRDDVLATLQQGLDGIVLVLPMHEALNQGLFGPGPVSPELRRRLGDILILPFQGHFVWWRERGVMGNMFNGHHGGLAPDELVTVFGAIDAL
;
A
#
# COMPACT_ATOMS: atom_id res chain seq x y z
N MET A 1 6.23 19.71 -14.63
CA MET A 1 6.68 18.80 -15.73
C MET A 1 6.18 17.40 -15.46
N ILE A 2 5.75 16.67 -16.48
CA ILE A 2 5.42 15.25 -16.36
C ILE A 2 6.61 14.43 -16.88
N ASN A 3 7.15 13.53 -16.03
CA ASN A 3 8.27 12.65 -16.36
C ASN A 3 7.75 11.23 -16.61
N GLU A 4 7.34 10.89 -17.83
CA GLU A 4 6.82 9.56 -18.18
C GLU A 4 7.92 8.52 -18.51
N ALA A 5 9.20 8.89 -18.48
CA ALA A 5 10.29 7.97 -18.80
C ALA A 5 10.26 6.64 -17.99
N PRO A 6 9.84 6.62 -16.72
CA PRO A 6 9.75 5.38 -15.95
C PRO A 6 8.77 4.34 -16.48
N LEU A 7 7.75 4.72 -17.27
CA LEU A 7 6.80 3.76 -17.83
C LEU A 7 7.47 2.70 -18.72
N ALA A 8 8.56 3.07 -19.41
CA ALA A 8 9.33 2.14 -20.22
C ALA A 8 10.18 1.12 -19.40
N ARG A 9 10.23 1.27 -18.08
CA ARG A 9 10.99 0.41 -17.18
C ARG A 9 10.21 -0.81 -16.69
N PHE A 10 8.88 -0.78 -16.82
CA PHE A 10 8.05 -1.89 -16.39
C PHE A 10 8.22 -3.09 -17.32
N ALA A 11 8.70 -4.21 -16.79
CA ALA A 11 8.82 -5.45 -17.53
C ALA A 11 7.48 -6.19 -17.54
N PRO A 12 7.01 -6.69 -18.69
CA PRO A 12 5.76 -7.42 -18.79
C PRO A 12 5.86 -8.82 -18.13
N LEU A 13 4.76 -9.25 -17.53
CA LEU A 13 4.45 -10.60 -17.13
C LEU A 13 3.29 -11.14 -17.98
N ALA A 14 2.90 -12.41 -17.75
CA ALA A 14 1.77 -13.01 -18.45
C ALA A 14 0.46 -12.22 -18.23
N GLY A 15 -0.45 -12.27 -19.20
CA GLY A 15 -1.78 -11.68 -19.10
C GLY A 15 -1.84 -10.16 -18.97
N GLY A 16 -0.78 -9.46 -19.42
CA GLY A 16 -0.70 -8.00 -19.31
C GLY A 16 -0.32 -7.48 -17.94
N LEU A 17 0.02 -8.36 -17.00
CA LEU A 17 0.57 -7.97 -15.71
C LEU A 17 1.97 -7.38 -15.87
N LEU A 18 2.41 -6.57 -14.92
CA LEU A 18 3.71 -5.93 -14.90
C LEU A 18 4.53 -6.38 -13.69
N LYS A 19 5.84 -6.44 -13.86
CA LYS A 19 6.76 -6.71 -12.74
C LYS A 19 6.97 -5.43 -11.93
N PRO A 20 6.90 -5.47 -10.58
CA PRO A 20 7.18 -4.31 -9.74
C PRO A 20 8.65 -3.91 -9.84
N ILE A 21 8.90 -2.60 -9.77
CA ILE A 21 10.24 -1.99 -9.74
C ILE A 21 10.58 -1.68 -8.28
N TYR A 22 11.82 -2.00 -7.86
CA TYR A 22 12.32 -1.67 -6.52
C TYR A 22 13.65 -0.91 -6.56
N SER A 23 14.32 -0.87 -7.73
CA SER A 23 15.66 -0.31 -7.84
C SER A 23 15.70 1.22 -7.76
N ASP A 24 14.71 1.88 -8.36
CA ASP A 24 14.71 3.33 -8.57
C ASP A 24 13.30 3.94 -8.43
N TYR A 25 12.48 3.95 -9.48
CA TYR A 25 11.13 4.53 -9.48
C TYR A 25 10.13 3.65 -8.76
N SER A 26 10.21 3.60 -7.44
CA SER A 26 9.41 2.74 -6.60
C SER A 26 8.88 3.44 -5.36
N PHE A 27 7.68 3.10 -4.96
CA PHE A 27 7.12 3.51 -3.67
C PHE A 27 8.03 3.11 -2.50
N ALA A 28 8.71 1.96 -2.60
CA ALA A 28 9.65 1.49 -1.59
C ALA A 28 10.76 2.49 -1.24
N ASN A 29 11.09 3.39 -2.16
CA ASN A 29 12.19 4.32 -2.03
C ASN A 29 11.78 5.68 -1.44
N ILE A 30 10.47 5.95 -1.27
CA ILE A 30 9.97 7.25 -0.78
C ILE A 30 10.50 7.55 0.61
N ALA A 31 10.40 6.60 1.54
CA ALA A 31 10.84 6.79 2.93
C ALA A 31 12.34 7.11 3.05
N ASN A 32 13.18 6.36 2.34
CA ASN A 32 14.62 6.61 2.29
C ASN A 32 14.95 7.97 1.63
N THR A 33 14.16 8.37 0.63
CA THR A 33 14.29 9.68 0.00
C THR A 33 13.95 10.81 0.97
N ILE A 34 12.85 10.69 1.74
CA ILE A 34 12.49 11.66 2.78
C ILE A 34 13.60 11.77 3.83
N GLU A 35 14.11 10.63 4.31
CA GLU A 35 15.23 10.60 5.27
C GLU A 35 16.48 11.30 4.68
N HIS A 36 16.83 11.01 3.43
CA HIS A 36 17.94 11.69 2.73
C HIS A 36 17.74 13.19 2.59
N LEU A 37 16.56 13.66 2.17
CA LEU A 37 16.27 15.09 2.03
C LEU A 37 16.41 15.86 3.34
N LEU A 38 16.13 15.19 4.47
CA LEU A 38 16.18 15.80 5.80
C LEU A 38 17.48 15.57 6.57
N THR A 39 18.31 14.57 6.23
CA THR A 39 19.49 14.22 7.04
C THR A 39 20.78 14.10 6.25
N ASP A 40 20.72 14.06 4.93
CA ASP A 40 21.80 13.69 4.00
C ASP A 40 22.26 12.22 4.09
N ASP A 41 21.68 11.41 4.99
CA ASP A 41 21.95 9.98 5.08
C ASP A 41 21.35 9.22 3.89
N VAL A 42 22.05 8.18 3.44
CA VAL A 42 21.57 7.24 2.40
C VAL A 42 21.63 5.82 2.97
N ARG A 43 20.46 5.27 3.31
CA ARG A 43 20.36 3.93 3.92
C ARG A 43 19.88 2.86 2.96
N GLY A 44 19.25 3.27 1.86
CA GLY A 44 18.70 2.37 0.85
C GLY A 44 18.55 3.08 -0.50
N PRO A 45 17.92 2.45 -1.49
CA PRO A 45 17.62 3.07 -2.76
C PRO A 45 16.79 4.34 -2.57
N LEU A 46 17.07 5.36 -3.36
CA LEU A 46 16.33 6.62 -3.41
C LEU A 46 15.51 6.69 -4.70
N LEU A 47 14.47 7.51 -4.69
CA LEU A 47 13.86 7.97 -5.93
C LEU A 47 14.90 8.76 -6.71
N PRO A 48 14.99 8.61 -8.05
CA PRO A 48 15.96 9.35 -8.84
C PRO A 48 15.79 10.87 -8.75
N ALA A 49 16.89 11.61 -8.91
CA ALA A 49 16.88 13.07 -8.81
C ALA A 49 15.97 13.76 -9.85
N ASP A 50 15.69 13.11 -10.98
CA ASP A 50 14.75 13.63 -11.99
C ASP A 50 13.31 13.70 -11.51
N CYS A 51 12.94 12.95 -10.46
CA CYS A 51 11.68 13.14 -9.74
C CYS A 51 11.58 14.52 -9.05
N PHE A 52 12.70 15.25 -8.96
CA PHE A 52 12.87 16.57 -8.36
C PHE A 52 13.41 17.61 -9.36
N GLY A 53 13.34 17.33 -10.65
CA GLY A 53 13.88 18.23 -11.68
C GLY A 53 15.39 18.12 -11.91
N GLY A 54 16.01 17.02 -11.46
CA GLY A 54 17.43 16.70 -11.70
C GLY A 54 18.36 16.92 -10.52
N VAL A 55 17.88 17.57 -9.44
CA VAL A 55 18.68 17.82 -8.22
C VAL A 55 17.80 17.59 -7.00
N TYR A 56 18.32 16.87 -6.00
CA TYR A 56 17.62 16.74 -4.72
C TYR A 56 17.55 18.08 -4.00
N PRO A 57 16.35 18.53 -3.60
CA PRO A 57 16.20 19.71 -2.76
C PRO A 57 16.79 19.47 -1.36
N ARG A 58 17.10 20.56 -0.63
CA ARG A 58 17.58 20.49 0.75
C ARG A 58 16.67 21.29 1.67
N PRO A 59 15.46 20.78 1.90
CA PRO A 59 14.46 21.49 2.68
C PRO A 59 14.74 21.43 4.18
N ARG A 60 14.16 22.36 4.91
CA ARG A 60 13.97 22.22 6.37
C ARG A 60 12.77 21.35 6.69
N LYS A 61 11.75 21.37 5.84
CA LYS A 61 10.52 20.60 6.04
C LYS A 61 10.18 19.79 4.78
N VAL A 62 9.76 18.56 5.00
CA VAL A 62 9.12 17.73 3.99
C VAL A 62 7.68 17.52 4.41
N VAL A 63 6.74 17.92 3.56
CA VAL A 63 5.31 17.65 3.74
C VAL A 63 4.90 16.58 2.76
N THR A 64 4.34 15.49 3.25
CA THR A 64 3.86 14.40 2.40
C THR A 64 2.34 14.31 2.41
N PHE A 65 1.74 14.25 1.23
CA PHE A 65 0.34 13.98 1.01
C PHE A 65 0.20 12.60 0.38
N PHE A 66 -0.03 11.63 1.22
CA PHE A 66 -0.32 10.26 0.83
C PHE A 66 -1.83 10.15 0.59
N VAL A 67 -2.23 10.18 -0.68
CA VAL A 67 -3.62 10.08 -1.13
C VAL A 67 -3.86 8.67 -1.64
N ASP A 68 -4.45 7.86 -0.78
CA ASP A 68 -4.65 6.43 -1.00
C ASP A 68 -5.39 6.14 -2.32
N SER A 69 -4.86 5.19 -3.09
CA SER A 69 -5.41 4.74 -4.37
C SER A 69 -5.42 5.78 -5.51
N PHE A 70 -5.02 7.06 -5.27
CA PHE A 70 -4.97 8.07 -6.31
C PHE A 70 -3.76 7.88 -7.25
N GLY A 71 -3.66 6.68 -7.86
CA GLY A 71 -2.56 6.26 -8.71
C GLY A 71 -2.47 6.99 -10.05
N TRP A 72 -1.55 6.53 -10.89
CA TRP A 72 -1.20 7.19 -12.15
C TRP A 72 -2.38 7.37 -13.12
N ALA A 73 -3.23 6.35 -13.25
CA ALA A 73 -4.41 6.42 -14.13
C ALA A 73 -5.36 7.57 -13.70
N PHE A 74 -5.57 7.73 -12.40
CA PHE A 74 -6.45 8.77 -11.85
C PHE A 74 -5.78 10.14 -11.89
N TRP A 75 -4.46 10.23 -11.68
CA TRP A 75 -3.74 11.48 -11.88
C TRP A 75 -3.87 11.98 -13.32
N LYS A 76 -3.69 11.12 -14.33
CA LYS A 76 -3.90 11.49 -15.74
C LYS A 76 -5.32 11.92 -16.06
N ALA A 77 -6.31 11.29 -15.45
CA ALA A 77 -7.73 11.59 -15.71
C ALA A 77 -8.24 12.87 -15.02
N HIS A 78 -7.62 13.28 -13.94
CA HIS A 78 -8.13 14.35 -13.06
C HIS A 78 -7.11 15.45 -12.74
N GLY A 79 -5.80 15.24 -12.96
CA GLY A 79 -4.73 16.12 -12.51
C GLY A 79 -4.78 17.54 -13.11
N ASP A 80 -5.35 17.73 -14.29
CA ASP A 80 -5.52 19.05 -14.92
C ASP A 80 -6.72 19.85 -14.36
N ARG A 81 -7.54 19.27 -13.48
CA ARG A 81 -8.81 19.84 -13.05
C ARG A 81 -8.68 20.77 -11.83
N PHE A 82 -7.65 20.58 -11.00
CA PHE A 82 -7.49 21.28 -9.73
C PHE A 82 -6.27 22.18 -9.75
N ARG A 83 -6.31 23.28 -8.94
CA ARG A 83 -5.22 24.24 -8.90
C ARG A 83 -3.90 23.60 -8.47
N THR A 84 -3.93 22.85 -7.36
CA THR A 84 -2.70 22.24 -6.82
C THR A 84 -2.11 21.21 -7.76
N THR A 85 -2.90 20.28 -8.31
CA THR A 85 -2.38 19.26 -9.23
C THR A 85 -1.80 19.87 -10.50
N ARG A 86 -2.43 20.94 -11.05
CA ARG A 86 -1.85 21.72 -12.15
C ARG A 86 -0.52 22.38 -11.76
N ALA A 87 -0.46 22.98 -10.55
CA ALA A 87 0.79 23.61 -10.09
C ALA A 87 1.92 22.59 -10.00
N VAL A 88 1.66 21.37 -9.50
CA VAL A 88 2.67 20.29 -9.45
C VAL A 88 3.12 19.90 -10.87
N MET A 89 2.20 19.78 -11.84
CA MET A 89 2.54 19.46 -13.24
C MET A 89 3.29 20.59 -13.95
N GLU A 90 3.02 21.84 -13.66
CA GLU A 90 3.59 23.01 -14.34
C GLU A 90 4.93 23.47 -13.73
N LYS A 91 5.00 23.54 -12.41
CA LYS A 91 6.13 24.10 -11.64
C LYS A 91 6.98 23.05 -10.93
N GLY A 92 6.40 21.88 -10.60
CA GLY A 92 7.05 20.74 -10.01
C GLY A 92 7.32 19.63 -11.03
N VAL A 93 7.46 18.41 -10.53
CA VAL A 93 7.60 17.18 -11.33
C VAL A 93 6.60 16.15 -10.89
N VAL A 94 5.93 15.51 -11.84
CA VAL A 94 5.04 14.36 -11.62
C VAL A 94 5.62 13.16 -12.37
N THR A 95 5.80 12.07 -11.67
CA THR A 95 6.48 10.86 -12.16
C THR A 95 5.64 9.63 -11.86
N PRO A 96 5.30 8.78 -12.84
CA PRO A 96 4.77 7.44 -12.57
C PRO A 96 5.86 6.59 -11.91
N ILE A 97 5.51 5.93 -10.82
CA ILE A 97 6.38 5.01 -10.10
C ILE A 97 5.69 3.66 -9.90
N SER A 98 6.47 2.65 -9.56
CA SER A 98 5.92 1.34 -9.20
C SER A 98 5.35 1.36 -7.78
N ALA A 99 4.12 0.90 -7.62
CA ALA A 99 3.66 0.39 -6.35
C ALA A 99 4.51 -0.80 -5.89
N LEU A 100 4.28 -1.25 -4.67
CA LEU A 100 4.86 -2.49 -4.13
C LEU A 100 4.13 -3.70 -4.72
N PHE A 101 4.63 -4.89 -4.41
CA PHE A 101 3.83 -6.10 -4.50
C PHE A 101 3.78 -6.79 -3.11
N PRO A 102 2.59 -7.14 -2.66
CA PRO A 102 1.27 -6.74 -3.18
C PRO A 102 1.07 -5.22 -3.21
N SER A 103 0.29 -4.74 -4.21
CA SER A 103 -0.01 -3.30 -4.35
C SER A 103 -1.13 -2.91 -3.39
N THR A 104 -0.82 -2.90 -2.08
CA THR A 104 -1.80 -2.72 -1.00
C THR A 104 -1.38 -1.65 -0.01
N THR A 105 -2.37 -1.00 0.59
CA THR A 105 -2.15 -0.02 1.66
C THR A 105 -1.36 -0.61 2.81
N ALA A 106 -1.63 -1.87 3.21
CA ALA A 106 -0.95 -2.51 4.33
C ALA A 106 0.56 -2.66 4.09
N ALA A 107 0.98 -3.09 2.90
CA ALA A 107 2.38 -3.15 2.50
C ALA A 107 2.99 -1.74 2.44
N SER A 108 2.27 -0.79 1.87
CA SER A 108 2.76 0.57 1.57
C SER A 108 2.94 1.42 2.83
N VAL A 109 1.96 1.47 3.74
CA VAL A 109 2.11 2.21 5.00
C VAL A 109 3.21 1.61 5.88
N SER A 110 3.37 0.27 5.87
CA SER A 110 4.46 -0.38 6.59
C SER A 110 5.81 -0.03 5.98
N THR A 111 5.94 -0.08 4.66
CA THR A 111 7.17 0.30 3.94
C THR A 111 7.52 1.77 4.18
N LEU A 112 6.54 2.68 4.14
CA LEU A 112 6.78 4.12 4.36
C LEU A 112 7.28 4.40 5.79
N ASN A 113 6.72 3.72 6.79
CA ASN A 113 7.09 3.90 8.18
C ASN A 113 8.42 3.21 8.56
N LEU A 114 8.79 2.12 7.88
CA LEU A 114 9.99 1.33 8.21
C LEU A 114 11.18 1.60 7.28
N GLY A 115 10.93 2.09 6.05
CA GLY A 115 11.96 2.37 5.04
C GLY A 115 12.55 1.11 4.40
N VAL A 116 11.84 -0.01 4.46
CA VAL A 116 12.25 -1.30 3.88
C VAL A 116 11.05 -1.96 3.18
N PRO A 117 11.25 -2.80 2.13
CA PRO A 117 10.17 -3.42 1.36
C PRO A 117 9.51 -4.60 2.12
N PRO A 118 8.37 -5.13 1.62
CA PRO A 118 7.69 -6.29 2.20
C PRO A 118 8.58 -7.51 2.41
N SER A 119 9.57 -7.73 1.52
CA SER A 119 10.56 -8.80 1.68
C SER A 119 11.30 -8.76 3.02
N ALA A 120 11.46 -7.59 3.62
CA ALA A 120 12.14 -7.39 4.89
C ALA A 120 11.20 -7.28 6.09
N HIS A 121 10.12 -6.45 6.00
CA HIS A 121 9.26 -6.22 7.16
C HIS A 121 8.13 -7.24 7.34
N ALA A 122 7.87 -8.11 6.35
CA ALA A 122 6.96 -9.26 6.41
C ALA A 122 5.46 -8.95 6.57
N LEU A 123 5.03 -7.68 6.50
CA LEU A 123 3.62 -7.31 6.45
C LEU A 123 3.27 -6.90 5.00
N TYR A 124 2.58 -7.75 4.26
CA TYR A 124 2.43 -7.60 2.81
C TYR A 124 1.00 -7.36 2.36
N GLU A 125 0.00 -7.69 3.20
CA GLU A 125 -1.40 -7.62 2.78
C GLU A 125 -2.36 -7.35 3.95
N TRP A 126 -3.64 -7.07 3.63
CA TRP A 126 -4.72 -6.89 4.60
C TRP A 126 -4.99 -8.16 5.38
N ASN A 127 -5.21 -9.30 4.70
CA ASN A 127 -5.38 -10.59 5.35
C ASN A 127 -4.09 -11.38 5.27
N ILE A 128 -3.43 -11.60 6.41
CA ILE A 128 -2.17 -12.34 6.50
C ILE A 128 -2.23 -13.45 7.54
N TYR A 129 -1.65 -14.59 7.21
CA TYR A 129 -1.44 -15.65 8.19
C TYR A 129 -0.26 -15.29 9.10
N ILE A 130 -0.48 -15.31 10.41
CA ILE A 130 0.59 -15.11 11.39
C ILE A 130 0.85 -16.43 12.11
N PRO A 131 1.95 -17.15 11.82
CA PRO A 131 2.26 -18.43 12.43
C PRO A 131 2.30 -18.39 13.96
N ALA A 132 2.78 -17.27 14.54
CA ALA A 132 2.85 -17.09 15.98
C ALA A 132 1.46 -17.08 16.66
N TYR A 133 0.39 -16.76 15.90
CA TYR A 133 -1.00 -16.77 16.39
C TYR A 133 -1.76 -18.02 15.91
N GLY A 134 -1.25 -18.70 14.87
CA GLY A 134 -1.94 -19.81 14.21
C GLY A 134 -3.22 -19.39 13.49
N GLU A 135 -3.36 -18.12 13.11
CA GLU A 135 -4.58 -17.56 12.52
C GLU A 135 -4.25 -16.60 11.36
N VAL A 136 -5.21 -16.47 10.44
CA VAL A 136 -5.25 -15.36 9.49
C VAL A 136 -5.87 -14.16 10.18
N ILE A 137 -5.21 -13.01 10.09
CA ILE A 137 -5.67 -11.76 10.69
C ILE A 137 -5.78 -10.66 9.64
N GLN A 138 -6.64 -9.68 9.90
CA GLN A 138 -6.69 -8.39 9.22
C GLN A 138 -5.61 -7.50 9.83
N SER A 139 -4.56 -7.24 9.08
CA SER A 139 -3.31 -6.66 9.60
C SER A 139 -3.48 -5.28 10.21
N LEU A 140 -4.00 -4.30 9.44
CA LEU A 140 -4.16 -2.92 9.92
C LEU A 140 -5.25 -2.78 10.98
N ALA A 141 -6.31 -3.60 10.91
CA ALA A 141 -7.34 -3.66 11.94
C ALA A 141 -6.89 -4.42 13.18
N PHE A 142 -5.83 -5.20 13.09
CA PHE A 142 -5.34 -6.13 14.12
C PHE A 142 -6.49 -6.97 14.70
N ALA A 143 -7.24 -7.60 13.81
CA ALA A 143 -8.42 -8.40 14.15
C ALA A 143 -8.37 -9.77 13.45
N PRO A 144 -8.89 -10.84 14.05
CA PRO A 144 -9.00 -12.14 13.38
C PRO A 144 -9.88 -12.04 12.13
N LEU A 145 -9.58 -12.86 11.12
CA LEU A 145 -10.38 -12.97 9.90
C LEU A 145 -11.86 -13.23 10.24
N GLY A 146 -12.79 -12.57 9.54
CA GLY A 146 -14.24 -12.69 9.74
C GLY A 146 -14.78 -12.03 11.02
N ARG A 147 -13.93 -11.36 11.79
CA ARG A 147 -14.37 -10.59 12.97
C ARG A 147 -14.21 -9.10 12.71
N HIS A 148 -15.27 -8.36 12.96
CA HIS A 148 -15.26 -6.91 12.84
C HIS A 148 -14.82 -6.27 14.17
N GLY A 149 -14.06 -5.19 14.06
CA GLY A 149 -13.65 -4.35 15.17
C GLY A 149 -12.14 -4.21 15.31
N GLN A 150 -11.74 -2.97 15.55
CA GLN A 150 -10.34 -2.59 15.73
C GLN A 150 -9.75 -3.28 16.96
N ASP A 151 -8.52 -3.77 16.82
CA ASP A 151 -7.69 -4.31 17.91
C ASP A 151 -8.26 -5.54 18.65
N ALA A 152 -9.12 -6.33 17.97
CA ALA A 152 -9.69 -7.52 18.60
C ALA A 152 -8.63 -8.58 18.98
N CYS A 153 -7.48 -8.60 18.29
CA CYS A 153 -6.34 -9.47 18.61
C CYS A 153 -5.67 -9.11 19.95
N VAL A 154 -5.70 -7.84 20.38
CA VAL A 154 -5.19 -7.42 21.70
C VAL A 154 -5.92 -8.14 22.82
N LYS A 155 -7.26 -8.32 22.69
CA LYS A 155 -8.09 -9.05 23.68
C LYS A 155 -7.73 -10.54 23.77
N LYS A 156 -7.10 -11.08 22.72
CA LYS A 156 -6.56 -12.46 22.71
C LYS A 156 -5.16 -12.56 23.28
N GLY A 157 -4.55 -11.44 23.70
CA GLY A 157 -3.19 -11.38 24.19
C GLY A 157 -2.13 -11.42 23.10
N TYR A 158 -2.49 -11.10 21.85
CA TYR A 158 -1.53 -11.05 20.75
C TYR A 158 -0.74 -9.74 20.79
N ASP A 159 0.56 -9.84 20.55
CA ASP A 159 1.48 -8.70 20.52
C ASP A 159 1.55 -8.10 19.11
N PRO A 160 1.10 -6.85 18.88
CA PRO A 160 1.12 -6.24 17.56
C PRO A 160 2.54 -6.14 16.95
N ALA A 161 3.60 -6.11 17.76
CA ALA A 161 4.97 -6.11 17.26
C ALA A 161 5.31 -7.37 16.45
N LYS A 162 4.62 -8.49 16.68
CA LYS A 162 4.81 -9.72 15.90
C LYS A 162 4.29 -9.65 14.45
N MET A 163 3.57 -8.58 14.08
CA MET A 163 3.17 -8.36 12.69
C MET A 163 4.34 -7.93 11.81
N LEU A 164 5.37 -7.33 12.38
CA LEU A 164 6.52 -6.78 11.68
C LEU A 164 7.80 -7.54 12.06
N ASP A 165 8.68 -7.76 11.07
CA ASP A 165 10.01 -8.36 11.29
C ASP A 165 11.12 -7.30 11.41
N VAL A 166 10.75 -6.02 11.28
CA VAL A 166 11.62 -4.85 11.48
C VAL A 166 10.95 -3.93 12.50
N HIS A 167 11.71 -3.50 13.49
CA HIS A 167 11.16 -2.76 14.63
C HIS A 167 11.60 -1.30 14.72
N GLU A 168 12.66 -0.90 14.00
CA GLU A 168 13.09 0.49 13.95
C GLU A 168 12.36 1.25 12.83
N THR A 169 11.67 2.31 13.20
CA THR A 169 10.93 3.15 12.25
C THR A 169 11.80 4.27 11.67
N VAL A 170 11.38 4.82 10.51
CA VAL A 170 11.96 6.04 9.93
C VAL A 170 11.87 7.21 10.92
N HIS A 171 10.77 7.31 11.67
CA HIS A 171 10.55 8.37 12.65
C HIS A 171 11.60 8.34 13.79
N GLN A 172 11.91 7.15 14.29
CA GLN A 172 12.96 6.98 15.30
C GLN A 172 14.35 7.33 14.75
N ARG A 173 14.61 7.00 13.46
CA ARG A 173 15.87 7.39 12.81
C ARG A 173 15.98 8.89 12.65
N LEU A 174 14.93 9.54 12.13
CA LEU A 174 14.86 10.99 11.99
C LEU A 174 15.05 11.73 13.34
N ALA A 175 14.43 11.23 14.40
CA ALA A 175 14.57 11.81 15.75
C ALA A 175 16.04 11.83 16.23
N ARG A 176 16.85 10.81 15.89
CA ARG A 176 18.30 10.82 16.23
C ARG A 176 19.10 11.91 15.50
N HIS A 177 18.58 12.42 14.38
CA HIS A 177 19.13 13.55 13.64
C HIS A 177 18.50 14.90 14.01
N GLY A 178 17.70 14.94 15.09
CA GLY A 178 17.00 16.15 15.50
C GLY A 178 15.88 16.58 14.56
N VAL A 179 15.36 15.66 13.76
CA VAL A 179 14.24 15.89 12.84
C VAL A 179 12.96 15.39 13.50
N ARG A 180 11.99 16.27 13.67
CA ARG A 180 10.68 15.96 14.21
C ARG A 180 9.81 15.26 13.13
N SER A 181 9.06 14.25 13.52
CA SER A 181 8.06 13.60 12.66
C SER A 181 6.66 13.81 13.21
N VAL A 182 5.74 14.33 12.42
CA VAL A 182 4.34 14.52 12.79
C VAL A 182 3.45 13.80 11.78
N GLN A 183 2.57 12.91 12.26
CA GLN A 183 1.65 12.16 11.41
C GLN A 183 0.21 12.61 11.68
N PHE A 184 -0.48 13.07 10.63
CA PHE A 184 -1.89 13.44 10.67
C PHE A 184 -2.73 12.22 10.34
N SER A 185 -3.41 11.66 11.31
CA SER A 185 -4.09 10.36 11.22
C SER A 185 -5.54 10.44 11.68
N ASN A 186 -6.44 9.76 10.95
CA ASN A 186 -7.84 9.74 11.33
C ASN A 186 -8.03 9.10 12.71
N ARG A 187 -8.87 9.73 13.55
CA ARG A 187 -9.11 9.32 14.95
C ARG A 187 -9.63 7.90 15.09
N SER A 188 -10.23 7.33 14.05
CA SER A 188 -10.75 5.96 14.06
C SER A 188 -9.66 4.89 14.15
N TYR A 189 -8.44 5.19 13.67
CA TYR A 189 -7.30 4.24 13.68
C TYR A 189 -5.99 4.83 14.21
N ALA A 190 -5.92 6.12 14.49
CA ALA A 190 -4.70 6.79 14.98
C ALA A 190 -4.12 6.18 16.26
N GLY A 191 -4.94 5.53 17.08
CA GLY A 191 -4.53 4.86 18.32
C GLY A 191 -4.55 3.33 18.22
N SER A 192 -4.60 2.76 17.02
CA SER A 192 -4.65 1.32 16.83
C SER A 192 -3.35 0.63 17.27
N ALA A 193 -3.47 -0.66 17.58
CA ALA A 193 -2.33 -1.50 17.91
C ALA A 193 -1.27 -1.51 16.80
N TYR A 194 -1.70 -1.56 15.53
CA TYR A 194 -0.79 -1.45 14.38
C TYR A 194 -0.05 -0.10 14.38
N ASN A 195 -0.77 1.03 14.46
CA ASN A 195 -0.14 2.35 14.44
C ASN A 195 0.82 2.58 15.61
N SER A 196 0.53 2.01 16.79
CA SER A 196 1.41 2.14 17.95
C SER A 196 2.81 1.57 17.69
N VAL A 197 2.93 0.58 16.80
CA VAL A 197 4.21 -0.03 16.41
C VAL A 197 4.78 0.65 15.17
N ALA A 198 3.98 0.82 14.12
CA ALA A 198 4.45 1.31 12.83
C ALA A 198 4.83 2.80 12.86
N SER A 199 4.17 3.62 13.67
CA SER A 199 4.44 5.06 13.80
C SER A 199 5.27 5.41 15.05
N ALA A 200 5.95 4.44 15.67
CA ALA A 200 6.77 4.68 16.86
C ALA A 200 7.83 5.75 16.59
N GLY A 201 7.90 6.77 17.44
CA GLY A 201 8.79 7.91 17.28
C GLY A 201 8.18 9.12 16.56
N ALA A 202 6.96 9.02 16.03
CA ALA A 202 6.24 10.16 15.50
C ALA A 202 5.26 10.74 16.52
N ASP A 203 5.04 12.06 16.46
CA ASP A 203 3.89 12.72 17.06
C ASP A 203 2.65 12.44 16.20
N VAL A 204 1.53 12.11 16.82
CA VAL A 204 0.29 11.81 16.09
C VAL A 204 -0.78 12.86 16.37
N ILE A 205 -1.13 13.66 15.35
CA ILE A 205 -2.24 14.60 15.39
C ILE A 205 -3.49 13.89 14.82
N ARG A 206 -4.54 13.84 15.64
CA ARG A 206 -5.77 13.12 15.31
C ARG A 206 -6.81 14.06 14.70
N HIS A 207 -7.45 13.61 13.62
CA HIS A 207 -8.52 14.37 12.96
C HIS A 207 -9.74 13.47 12.68
N GLY A 208 -10.88 14.08 12.36
CA GLY A 208 -12.12 13.40 11.99
C GLY A 208 -12.58 13.70 10.57
N THR A 209 -12.20 14.87 10.03
CA THR A 209 -12.60 15.30 8.69
C THR A 209 -11.39 15.74 7.87
N LEU A 210 -11.56 15.80 6.55
CA LEU A 210 -10.51 16.27 5.64
C LEU A 210 -10.12 17.73 5.94
N SER A 211 -11.11 18.61 6.07
CA SER A 211 -10.86 20.03 6.33
C SER A 211 -10.16 20.26 7.66
N GLU A 212 -10.57 19.54 8.74
CA GLU A 212 -9.88 19.58 10.04
C GLU A 212 -8.40 19.18 9.89
N ALA A 213 -8.13 18.07 9.22
CA ALA A 213 -6.77 17.56 9.01
C ALA A 213 -5.89 18.55 8.23
N LEU A 214 -6.41 19.08 7.12
CA LEU A 214 -5.64 20.01 6.28
C LEU A 214 -5.37 21.34 6.99
N VAL A 215 -6.32 21.85 7.78
CA VAL A 215 -6.12 23.08 8.58
C VAL A 215 -5.08 22.84 9.67
N GLN A 216 -5.20 21.72 10.43
CA GLN A 216 -4.20 21.35 11.46
C GLN A 216 -2.79 21.22 10.85
N LEU A 217 -2.68 20.59 9.66
CA LEU A 217 -1.41 20.44 8.98
C LEU A 217 -0.85 21.81 8.57
N LYS A 218 -1.67 22.69 7.97
CA LYS A 218 -1.26 24.04 7.58
C LYS A 218 -0.77 24.85 8.77
N GLU A 219 -1.55 24.88 9.88
CA GLU A 219 -1.16 25.57 11.11
C GLU A 219 0.16 25.01 11.69
N THR A 220 0.32 23.69 11.73
CA THR A 220 1.56 23.06 12.19
C THR A 220 2.74 23.44 11.29
N LEU A 221 2.55 23.43 9.97
CA LEU A 221 3.56 23.80 9.00
C LEU A 221 4.03 25.25 9.15
N GLU A 222 3.10 26.19 9.35
CA GLU A 222 3.39 27.63 9.45
C GLU A 222 3.98 28.01 10.81
N GLN A 223 3.59 27.32 11.90
CA GLN A 223 4.05 27.63 13.25
C GLN A 223 5.35 26.93 13.64
N ASP A 224 5.65 25.76 13.06
CA ASP A 224 6.81 24.97 13.41
C ASP A 224 8.08 25.51 12.76
N ALA A 225 9.05 25.91 13.57
CA ALA A 225 10.35 26.39 13.11
C ALA A 225 11.40 25.25 13.01
N GLU A 226 11.08 24.04 13.44
CA GLU A 226 12.00 22.92 13.47
C GLU A 226 12.15 22.23 12.13
N LYS A 227 13.21 21.45 11.99
CA LYS A 227 13.38 20.53 10.86
C LYS A 227 12.41 19.37 11.03
N ALA A 228 11.52 19.15 10.05
CA ALA A 228 10.41 18.22 10.23
C ALA A 228 9.98 17.45 8.98
N TRP A 229 9.44 16.25 9.21
CA TRP A 229 8.57 15.54 8.31
C TRP A 229 7.11 15.62 8.79
N LEU A 230 6.24 16.23 8.01
CA LEU A 230 4.80 16.31 8.25
C LEU A 230 4.09 15.35 7.29
N GLY A 231 3.59 14.24 7.81
CA GLY A 231 2.96 13.18 7.03
C GLY A 231 1.44 13.21 7.14
N PHE A 232 0.75 13.37 6.02
CA PHE A 232 -0.70 13.32 5.93
C PHE A 232 -1.13 12.11 5.09
N TYR A 233 -2.11 11.34 5.59
CA TYR A 233 -2.70 10.20 4.91
C TYR A 233 -4.21 10.33 4.79
N TRP A 234 -4.76 10.04 3.59
CA TRP A 234 -6.19 10.12 3.32
C TRP A 234 -6.69 8.91 2.54
N ALA A 235 -7.65 8.15 3.13
CA ALA A 235 -8.12 6.86 2.63
C ALA A 235 -9.46 6.92 1.88
N SER A 236 -10.20 8.04 1.87
CA SER A 236 -11.60 8.01 1.38
C SER A 236 -11.72 7.74 -0.12
N ILE A 237 -10.74 8.16 -0.94
CA ILE A 237 -10.77 7.91 -2.39
C ILE A 237 -10.73 6.40 -2.64
N ASP A 238 -9.82 5.69 -1.96
CA ASP A 238 -9.72 4.24 -1.98
C ASP A 238 -11.03 3.58 -1.52
N THR A 239 -11.54 3.98 -0.36
CA THR A 239 -12.77 3.43 0.21
C THR A 239 -13.97 3.53 -0.73
N ILE A 240 -14.15 4.68 -1.37
CA ILE A 240 -15.25 4.89 -2.33
C ILE A 240 -15.04 4.09 -3.61
N ALA A 241 -13.80 3.96 -4.07
CA ALA A 241 -13.47 3.13 -5.22
C ALA A 241 -13.69 1.63 -4.92
N HIS A 242 -13.42 1.15 -3.73
CA HIS A 242 -13.78 -0.22 -3.31
C HIS A 242 -15.29 -0.45 -3.41
N ILE A 243 -16.10 0.42 -2.82
CA ILE A 243 -17.57 0.22 -2.70
C ILE A 243 -18.25 0.33 -4.07
N HIS A 244 -17.95 1.38 -4.82
CA HIS A 244 -18.69 1.73 -6.03
C HIS A 244 -17.93 1.39 -7.32
N GLY A 245 -16.66 1.06 -7.24
CA GLY A 245 -15.75 0.87 -8.36
C GLY A 245 -15.04 2.16 -8.78
N PRO A 246 -13.76 2.05 -9.23
CA PRO A 246 -13.02 3.16 -9.79
C PRO A 246 -13.66 3.67 -11.09
N GLY A 247 -13.50 4.97 -11.37
CA GLY A 247 -14.05 5.62 -12.57
C GLY A 247 -15.56 5.93 -12.52
N THR A 248 -16.26 5.58 -11.44
CA THR A 248 -17.69 5.88 -11.27
C THR A 248 -17.92 7.33 -10.87
N PRO A 249 -19.16 7.86 -11.01
CA PRO A 249 -19.50 9.20 -10.53
C PRO A 249 -19.24 9.40 -9.02
N PHE A 250 -19.39 8.37 -8.21
CA PHE A 250 -19.07 8.41 -6.76
C PHE A 250 -17.59 8.64 -6.53
N HIS A 251 -16.74 7.87 -7.21
CA HIS A 251 -15.29 8.00 -7.13
C HIS A 251 -14.82 9.37 -7.64
N ALA A 252 -15.35 9.84 -8.78
CA ALA A 252 -15.02 11.15 -9.34
C ALA A 252 -15.44 12.31 -8.39
N ALA A 253 -16.57 12.17 -7.69
CA ALA A 253 -17.02 13.15 -6.70
C ALA A 253 -16.12 13.20 -5.47
N GLU A 254 -15.64 12.03 -4.98
CA GLU A 254 -14.71 11.99 -3.85
C GLU A 254 -13.36 12.61 -4.20
N ILE A 255 -12.82 12.33 -5.39
CA ILE A 255 -11.61 12.99 -5.91
C ILE A 255 -11.80 14.51 -5.95
N ALA A 256 -12.93 14.98 -6.49
CA ALA A 256 -13.22 16.40 -6.58
C ALA A 256 -13.38 17.05 -5.19
N SER A 257 -14.02 16.37 -4.24
CA SER A 257 -14.15 16.81 -2.86
C SER A 257 -12.79 17.00 -2.18
N PHE A 258 -11.91 16.01 -2.32
CA PHE A 258 -10.56 16.07 -1.77
C PHE A 258 -9.78 17.28 -2.30
N TRP A 259 -9.60 17.36 -3.63
CA TRP A 259 -8.77 18.40 -4.23
C TRP A 259 -9.35 19.80 -4.10
N SER A 260 -10.69 19.96 -4.14
CA SER A 260 -11.31 21.27 -3.93
C SER A 260 -11.14 21.76 -2.49
N THR A 261 -11.22 20.85 -1.51
CA THR A 261 -10.96 21.19 -0.10
C THR A 261 -9.49 21.54 0.10
N PHE A 262 -8.60 20.75 -0.51
CA PHE A 262 -7.17 21.01 -0.49
C PHE A 262 -6.83 22.39 -1.06
N ASP A 263 -7.31 22.69 -2.27
CA ASP A 263 -7.11 23.99 -2.95
C ASP A 263 -7.62 25.18 -2.12
N ALA A 264 -8.71 24.99 -1.39
CA ALA A 264 -9.26 26.04 -0.52
C ALA A 264 -8.37 26.31 0.71
N VAL A 265 -7.84 25.24 1.35
CA VAL A 265 -7.03 25.38 2.58
C VAL A 265 -5.60 25.82 2.27
N PHE A 266 -4.99 25.27 1.21
CA PHE A 266 -3.57 25.53 0.85
C PHE A 266 -3.39 26.66 -0.17
N ARG A 267 -4.41 27.51 -0.39
CA ARG A 267 -4.33 28.61 -1.36
C ARG A 267 -3.19 29.58 -1.09
N ASP A 268 -2.99 29.93 0.16
CA ASP A 268 -2.10 31.00 0.60
C ASP A 268 -1.15 30.47 1.69
N VAL A 269 -0.60 29.26 1.48
CA VAL A 269 0.39 28.71 2.38
C VAL A 269 1.74 29.41 2.19
N ASP A 270 2.30 29.93 3.29
CA ASP A 270 3.63 30.51 3.34
C ASP A 270 4.54 29.64 4.20
N SER A 271 5.36 28.83 3.56
CA SER A 271 6.34 27.99 4.25
C SER A 271 7.60 27.85 3.38
N PRO A 272 8.53 28.81 3.51
CA PRO A 272 9.81 28.71 2.81
C PRO A 272 10.60 27.47 3.27
N ASP A 273 11.56 27.04 2.47
CA ASP A 273 12.40 25.86 2.73
C ASP A 273 11.60 24.56 2.94
N THR A 274 10.44 24.45 2.29
CA THR A 274 9.55 23.28 2.33
C THR A 274 9.47 22.61 0.96
N VAL A 275 9.50 21.29 0.95
CA VAL A 275 9.18 20.46 -0.21
C VAL A 275 7.89 19.71 0.05
N TYR A 276 6.97 19.79 -0.90
CA TYR A 276 5.68 19.08 -0.86
C TYR A 276 5.73 17.87 -1.77
N LEU A 277 5.46 16.70 -1.22
CA LEU A 277 5.46 15.42 -1.92
C LEU A 277 4.03 14.87 -1.96
N PHE A 278 3.55 14.55 -3.15
CA PHE A 278 2.25 13.94 -3.39
C PHE A 278 2.45 12.54 -3.91
N PHE A 279 1.85 11.53 -3.31
CA PHE A 279 1.95 10.17 -3.82
C PHE A 279 0.74 9.33 -3.42
N ALA A 280 0.55 8.26 -4.17
CA ALA A 280 -0.36 7.18 -3.83
C ALA A 280 0.42 5.87 -3.75
N ASP A 281 -0.11 4.93 -3.02
CA ASP A 281 0.47 3.59 -2.86
C ASP A 281 0.19 2.67 -4.04
N HIS A 282 -1.00 2.78 -4.64
CA HIS A 282 -1.49 2.01 -5.79
C HIS A 282 -2.57 2.79 -6.54
N GLY A 283 -3.09 2.19 -7.58
CA GLY A 283 -4.37 2.52 -8.16
C GLY A 283 -5.40 1.42 -7.87
N GLN A 284 -6.49 1.33 -8.64
CA GLN A 284 -7.50 0.29 -8.47
C GLN A 284 -8.03 -0.22 -9.82
N VAL A 285 -8.46 -1.48 -9.82
CA VAL A 285 -9.15 -2.11 -10.95
C VAL A 285 -10.61 -2.39 -10.60
N TYR A 286 -11.45 -2.35 -11.63
CA TYR A 286 -12.86 -2.68 -11.54
C TYR A 286 -13.11 -4.11 -12.03
N ALA A 287 -13.97 -4.84 -11.33
CA ALA A 287 -14.75 -5.96 -11.86
C ALA A 287 -16.10 -5.99 -11.12
N ASP A 288 -17.12 -6.57 -11.75
CA ASP A 288 -18.40 -6.77 -11.05
C ASP A 288 -18.20 -7.77 -9.91
N VAL A 289 -18.60 -7.39 -8.71
CA VAL A 289 -18.48 -8.23 -7.51
C VAL A 289 -19.19 -9.58 -7.69
N HIS A 290 -20.27 -9.62 -8.50
CA HIS A 290 -21.03 -10.83 -8.78
C HIS A 290 -20.29 -11.81 -9.70
N ASP A 291 -19.31 -11.33 -10.46
CA ASP A 291 -18.46 -12.14 -11.35
C ASP A 291 -17.21 -12.67 -10.62
N THR A 292 -17.12 -12.47 -9.31
CA THR A 292 -16.00 -13.02 -8.50
C THR A 292 -15.94 -14.54 -8.62
N ILE A 293 -14.80 -15.06 -9.05
CA ILE A 293 -14.54 -16.49 -9.13
C ILE A 293 -14.10 -16.99 -7.75
N TYR A 294 -14.97 -17.78 -7.13
CA TYR A 294 -14.63 -18.42 -5.85
C TYR A 294 -14.00 -19.79 -6.11
N ILE A 295 -12.68 -19.89 -5.85
CA ILE A 295 -11.91 -21.08 -6.21
C ILE A 295 -12.38 -22.34 -5.49
N ASN A 296 -12.86 -22.24 -4.25
CA ASN A 296 -13.41 -23.38 -3.52
C ASN A 296 -14.83 -23.78 -3.93
N GLU A 297 -15.56 -22.92 -4.65
CA GLU A 297 -16.84 -23.30 -5.27
C GLU A 297 -16.61 -23.92 -6.65
N ARG A 298 -15.60 -23.43 -7.39
CA ARG A 298 -15.22 -23.95 -8.69
C ARG A 298 -14.44 -25.27 -8.61
N PHE A 299 -13.64 -25.45 -7.56
CA PHE A 299 -12.82 -26.63 -7.27
C PHE A 299 -13.04 -27.04 -5.80
N PRO A 300 -14.15 -27.72 -5.48
CA PRO A 300 -14.52 -28.03 -4.09
C PRO A 300 -13.48 -28.82 -3.30
N GLU A 301 -12.69 -29.64 -4.00
CA GLU A 301 -11.60 -30.45 -3.44
C GLU A 301 -10.47 -29.63 -2.81
N LEU A 302 -10.36 -28.33 -3.13
CA LEU A 302 -9.37 -27.46 -2.53
C LEU A 302 -9.54 -27.29 -1.02
N ALA A 303 -10.78 -27.38 -0.53
CA ALA A 303 -11.05 -27.30 0.91
C ALA A 303 -10.32 -28.40 1.70
N ASP A 304 -10.23 -29.59 1.11
CA ASP A 304 -9.51 -30.73 1.71
C ASP A 304 -7.99 -30.63 1.55
N CYS A 305 -7.49 -29.67 0.77
CA CYS A 305 -6.04 -29.47 0.55
C CYS A 305 -5.43 -28.46 1.52
N LEU A 306 -6.25 -27.70 2.27
CA LEU A 306 -5.74 -26.72 3.23
C LEU A 306 -5.04 -27.42 4.41
N PRO A 307 -3.87 -26.91 4.84
CA PRO A 307 -3.25 -27.41 6.07
C PRO A 307 -4.02 -26.89 7.30
N LEU A 308 -3.87 -27.60 8.40
CA LEU A 308 -4.39 -27.15 9.68
C LEU A 308 -3.34 -26.32 10.43
N SER A 309 -3.79 -25.26 11.05
CA SER A 309 -2.99 -24.46 11.99
C SER A 309 -2.70 -25.26 13.27
N PRO A 310 -1.79 -24.80 14.13
CA PRO A 310 -1.54 -25.41 15.44
C PRO A 310 -2.79 -25.47 16.34
N THR A 311 -3.78 -24.64 16.07
CA THR A 311 -5.06 -24.62 16.79
C THR A 311 -6.11 -25.59 16.21
N GLY A 312 -5.76 -26.33 15.13
CA GLY A 312 -6.63 -27.31 14.48
C GLY A 312 -7.65 -26.74 13.49
N HIS A 313 -7.55 -25.45 13.15
CA HIS A 313 -8.39 -24.81 12.14
C HIS A 313 -7.70 -24.76 10.78
N PRO A 314 -8.45 -24.85 9.65
CA PRO A 314 -7.87 -24.65 8.33
C PRO A 314 -7.15 -23.30 8.23
N ILE A 315 -5.98 -23.27 7.59
CA ILE A 315 -5.33 -22.02 7.21
C ILE A 315 -5.99 -21.56 5.91
N TYR A 316 -6.96 -20.65 6.04
CA TYR A 316 -7.64 -20.07 4.89
C TYR A 316 -6.68 -19.26 4.01
N PRO A 317 -7.01 -19.05 2.71
CA PRO A 317 -6.23 -18.18 1.85
C PRO A 317 -6.03 -16.79 2.45
N ASN A 318 -4.86 -16.24 2.23
CA ASN A 318 -4.48 -14.88 2.61
C ASN A 318 -4.62 -13.95 1.41
N GLY A 319 -4.36 -12.65 1.61
CA GLY A 319 -4.38 -11.67 0.55
C GLY A 319 -5.77 -11.06 0.35
N ALA A 320 -6.09 -10.79 -0.90
CA ALA A 320 -7.31 -10.15 -1.36
C ALA A 320 -7.77 -10.73 -2.72
N PRO A 321 -8.92 -10.30 -3.29
CA PRO A 321 -9.39 -10.80 -4.58
C PRO A 321 -8.46 -10.56 -5.78
N ARG A 322 -7.37 -9.82 -5.62
CA ARG A 322 -6.38 -9.53 -6.67
C ARG A 322 -5.04 -10.25 -6.50
N ASP A 323 -4.82 -10.82 -5.32
CA ASP A 323 -3.55 -11.48 -4.93
C ASP A 323 -3.82 -12.57 -3.87
N VAL A 324 -4.15 -13.76 -4.33
CA VAL A 324 -4.51 -14.86 -3.43
C VAL A 324 -3.27 -15.69 -3.06
N PHE A 325 -3.00 -15.82 -1.78
CA PHE A 325 -1.93 -16.63 -1.21
C PHE A 325 -2.52 -17.89 -0.60
N LEU A 326 -2.22 -19.04 -1.18
CA LEU A 326 -2.82 -20.32 -0.80
C LEU A 326 -1.79 -21.20 -0.09
N HIS A 327 -2.08 -21.57 1.15
CA HIS A 327 -1.38 -22.62 1.87
C HIS A 327 -1.94 -23.98 1.45
N VAL A 328 -1.06 -24.93 1.11
CA VAL A 328 -1.44 -26.26 0.63
C VAL A 328 -0.65 -27.33 1.35
N ARG A 329 -1.30 -28.43 1.74
CA ARG A 329 -0.60 -29.59 2.32
C ARG A 329 0.48 -30.07 1.36
N PRO A 330 1.71 -30.40 1.85
CA PRO A 330 2.87 -30.70 1.00
C PRO A 330 2.61 -31.74 -0.09
N GLU A 331 1.88 -32.80 0.25
CA GLU A 331 1.55 -33.90 -0.65
C GLU A 331 0.50 -33.57 -1.74
N ARG A 332 -0.11 -32.38 -1.67
CA ARG A 332 -1.14 -31.93 -2.62
C ARG A 332 -0.71 -30.73 -3.45
N ARG A 333 0.50 -30.22 -3.26
CA ARG A 333 0.94 -28.95 -3.89
C ARG A 333 0.94 -29.03 -5.41
N ASP A 334 1.52 -30.08 -5.96
CA ASP A 334 1.67 -30.22 -7.41
C ASP A 334 0.30 -30.43 -8.07
N ASP A 335 -0.59 -31.22 -7.47
CA ASP A 335 -1.94 -31.47 -7.97
C ASP A 335 -2.77 -30.17 -7.95
N VAL A 336 -2.73 -29.41 -6.85
CA VAL A 336 -3.45 -28.15 -6.69
C VAL A 336 -2.92 -27.12 -7.67
N LEU A 337 -1.60 -27.00 -7.82
CA LEU A 337 -0.97 -26.08 -8.77
C LEU A 337 -1.44 -26.40 -10.20
N ALA A 338 -1.39 -27.66 -10.65
CA ALA A 338 -1.82 -28.05 -11.98
C ALA A 338 -3.32 -27.81 -12.20
N THR A 339 -4.15 -28.13 -11.20
CA THR A 339 -5.60 -27.89 -11.25
C THR A 339 -5.92 -26.41 -11.45
N LEU A 340 -5.28 -25.52 -10.68
CA LEU A 340 -5.50 -24.08 -10.76
C LEU A 340 -4.95 -23.51 -12.08
N GLN A 341 -3.76 -23.93 -12.52
CA GLN A 341 -3.19 -23.48 -13.80
C GLN A 341 -4.07 -23.87 -14.99
N GLN A 342 -4.57 -25.10 -15.00
CA GLN A 342 -5.45 -25.56 -16.09
C GLN A 342 -6.86 -24.96 -16.00
N GLY A 343 -7.44 -24.91 -14.80
CA GLY A 343 -8.82 -24.53 -14.62
C GLY A 343 -9.07 -23.02 -14.63
N LEU A 344 -8.03 -22.20 -14.48
CA LEU A 344 -8.08 -20.73 -14.51
C LEU A 344 -7.23 -20.14 -15.65
N ASP A 345 -6.88 -20.96 -16.65
CA ASP A 345 -6.12 -20.48 -17.82
C ASP A 345 -6.85 -19.33 -18.52
N GLY A 346 -6.08 -18.31 -18.93
CA GLY A 346 -6.61 -17.07 -19.53
C GLY A 346 -7.30 -16.09 -18.56
N ILE A 347 -7.36 -16.43 -17.26
CA ILE A 347 -8.00 -15.60 -16.21
C ILE A 347 -6.98 -15.10 -15.21
N VAL A 348 -6.01 -15.92 -14.85
CA VAL A 348 -5.01 -15.64 -13.82
C VAL A 348 -3.61 -16.10 -14.22
N LEU A 349 -2.60 -15.55 -13.57
CA LEU A 349 -1.27 -16.14 -13.48
C LEU A 349 -1.18 -16.92 -12.16
N VAL A 350 -0.91 -18.22 -12.22
CA VAL A 350 -0.68 -19.07 -11.02
C VAL A 350 0.78 -19.44 -10.94
N LEU A 351 1.42 -19.08 -9.84
CA LEU A 351 2.84 -19.32 -9.59
C LEU A 351 3.05 -20.14 -8.31
N PRO A 352 4.00 -21.10 -8.31
CA PRO A 352 4.57 -21.58 -7.06
C PRO A 352 5.20 -20.42 -6.29
N MET A 353 5.02 -20.35 -4.97
CA MET A 353 5.52 -19.23 -4.18
C MET A 353 7.03 -19.02 -4.28
N HIS A 354 7.80 -20.09 -4.41
CA HIS A 354 9.25 -19.98 -4.56
C HIS A 354 9.66 -19.28 -5.87
N GLU A 355 8.87 -19.39 -6.95
CA GLU A 355 9.10 -18.65 -8.18
C GLU A 355 8.79 -17.16 -8.01
N ALA A 356 7.69 -16.81 -7.35
CA ALA A 356 7.36 -15.43 -7.04
C ALA A 356 8.47 -14.76 -6.21
N LEU A 357 9.01 -15.46 -5.23
CA LEU A 357 10.15 -15.01 -4.42
C LEU A 357 11.43 -14.86 -5.25
N ASN A 358 11.76 -15.84 -6.10
CA ASN A 358 12.94 -15.81 -6.97
C ASN A 358 12.86 -14.69 -8.01
N GLN A 359 11.66 -14.35 -8.45
CA GLN A 359 11.43 -13.19 -9.34
C GLN A 359 11.56 -11.85 -8.60
N GLY A 360 11.67 -11.83 -7.27
CA GLY A 360 11.83 -10.64 -6.45
C GLY A 360 10.55 -9.80 -6.37
N LEU A 361 9.37 -10.41 -6.46
CA LEU A 361 8.10 -9.67 -6.47
C LEU A 361 7.87 -8.87 -5.18
N PHE A 362 8.36 -9.34 -4.03
CA PHE A 362 8.19 -8.69 -2.72
C PHE A 362 9.28 -7.68 -2.35
N GLY A 363 10.24 -7.47 -3.23
CA GLY A 363 11.38 -6.58 -3.01
C GLY A 363 12.73 -7.27 -3.13
N PRO A 364 13.82 -6.47 -3.20
CA PRO A 364 15.19 -6.96 -3.33
C PRO A 364 15.72 -7.50 -1.99
N GLY A 365 16.86 -8.20 -2.08
CA GLY A 365 17.61 -8.69 -0.91
C GLY A 365 17.10 -10.02 -0.35
N PRO A 366 17.60 -10.42 0.81
CA PRO A 366 17.17 -11.65 1.45
C PRO A 366 15.73 -11.51 1.95
N VAL A 367 14.92 -12.50 1.61
CA VAL A 367 13.53 -12.57 2.09
C VAL A 367 13.52 -12.99 3.55
N SER A 368 12.84 -12.21 4.39
CA SER A 368 12.62 -12.50 5.80
C SER A 368 12.10 -13.94 6.00
N PRO A 369 12.65 -14.69 6.97
CA PRO A 369 12.12 -15.99 7.33
C PRO A 369 10.65 -15.95 7.76
N GLU A 370 10.22 -14.83 8.36
CA GLU A 370 8.85 -14.63 8.79
C GLU A 370 7.92 -14.46 7.57
N LEU A 371 8.31 -13.67 6.56
CA LEU A 371 7.55 -13.55 5.33
C LEU A 371 7.34 -14.91 4.66
N ARG A 372 8.40 -15.72 4.54
CA ARG A 372 8.32 -17.06 3.93
C ARG A 372 7.28 -17.95 4.61
N ARG A 373 7.14 -17.85 5.94
CA ARG A 373 6.16 -18.63 6.71
C ARG A 373 4.72 -18.15 6.52
N ARG A 374 4.52 -16.89 6.12
CA ARG A 374 3.20 -16.25 5.96
C ARG A 374 2.60 -16.45 4.58
N LEU A 375 3.44 -16.49 3.54
CA LEU A 375 2.99 -16.40 2.14
C LEU A 375 2.26 -17.65 1.62
N GLY A 376 2.45 -18.82 2.22
CA GLY A 376 1.92 -20.08 1.70
C GLY A 376 2.73 -20.66 0.53
N ASP A 377 2.10 -21.46 -0.31
CA ASP A 377 2.74 -22.32 -1.31
C ASP A 377 2.47 -21.89 -2.74
N ILE A 378 1.28 -21.31 -3.01
CA ILE A 378 0.82 -20.92 -4.35
C ILE A 378 0.33 -19.48 -4.31
N LEU A 379 0.73 -18.70 -5.31
CA LEU A 379 0.26 -17.35 -5.58
C LEU A 379 -0.65 -17.35 -6.80
N ILE A 380 -1.83 -16.74 -6.69
CA ILE A 380 -2.80 -16.57 -7.77
C ILE A 380 -3.00 -15.08 -8.03
N LEU A 381 -2.69 -14.63 -9.24
CA LEU A 381 -2.75 -13.24 -9.68
C LEU A 381 -3.76 -13.07 -10.81
N PRO A 382 -4.95 -12.57 -10.53
CA PRO A 382 -5.96 -12.31 -11.57
C PRO A 382 -5.48 -11.28 -12.60
N PHE A 383 -5.83 -11.52 -13.87
CA PHE A 383 -5.66 -10.52 -14.92
C PHE A 383 -6.65 -9.37 -14.74
N GLN A 384 -6.42 -8.25 -15.41
CA GLN A 384 -7.31 -7.10 -15.32
C GLN A 384 -8.75 -7.48 -15.66
N GLY A 385 -9.71 -6.96 -14.88
CA GLY A 385 -11.14 -7.26 -15.04
C GLY A 385 -11.62 -8.55 -14.37
N HIS A 386 -10.75 -9.23 -13.60
CA HIS A 386 -11.14 -10.43 -12.85
C HIS A 386 -10.85 -10.30 -11.37
N PHE A 387 -11.76 -10.85 -10.55
CA PHE A 387 -11.56 -11.11 -9.13
C PHE A 387 -11.60 -12.60 -8.87
N VAL A 388 -10.63 -13.10 -8.10
CA VAL A 388 -10.56 -14.49 -7.67
C VAL A 388 -10.42 -14.51 -6.16
N TRP A 389 -11.28 -15.26 -5.47
CA TRP A 389 -11.24 -15.30 -4.02
C TRP A 389 -11.68 -16.66 -3.47
N TRP A 390 -11.77 -16.73 -2.19
CA TRP A 390 -12.34 -17.83 -1.41
C TRP A 390 -13.65 -17.38 -0.76
N ARG A 391 -14.65 -18.24 -0.72
CA ARG A 391 -15.89 -17.96 0.03
C ARG A 391 -16.01 -18.89 1.21
N GLU A 392 -16.14 -18.32 2.39
CA GLU A 392 -16.46 -19.03 3.61
C GLU A 392 -17.55 -18.26 4.36
N ARG A 393 -18.70 -18.92 4.58
CA ARG A 393 -19.88 -18.25 5.10
C ARG A 393 -19.63 -17.64 6.48
N GLY A 394 -19.85 -16.33 6.60
CA GLY A 394 -19.62 -15.55 7.82
C GLY A 394 -18.17 -15.31 8.19
N VAL A 395 -17.23 -15.69 7.32
CA VAL A 395 -15.79 -15.53 7.54
C VAL A 395 -15.17 -14.67 6.44
N MET A 396 -15.35 -15.04 5.17
CA MET A 396 -14.77 -14.32 4.05
C MET A 396 -15.57 -14.44 2.76
N GLY A 397 -15.48 -13.42 1.93
CA GLY A 397 -16.10 -13.30 0.61
C GLY A 397 -15.77 -11.94 0.02
N ASN A 398 -16.09 -11.72 -1.24
CA ASN A 398 -15.96 -10.41 -1.87
C ASN A 398 -17.27 -9.63 -1.73
N MET A 399 -17.17 -8.34 -1.40
CA MET A 399 -18.29 -7.40 -1.29
C MET A 399 -18.07 -6.10 -2.09
N PHE A 400 -16.96 -5.99 -2.83
CA PHE A 400 -16.49 -4.75 -3.45
C PHE A 400 -16.35 -4.87 -4.95
N ASN A 401 -16.65 -3.78 -5.66
CA ASN A 401 -16.49 -3.64 -7.11
C ASN A 401 -15.12 -3.09 -7.53
N GLY A 402 -14.38 -2.53 -6.60
CA GLY A 402 -13.00 -2.09 -6.81
C GLY A 402 -12.06 -2.84 -5.90
N HIS A 403 -10.93 -3.27 -6.45
CA HIS A 403 -9.85 -3.89 -5.68
C HIS A 403 -8.48 -3.52 -6.24
N HIS A 404 -7.49 -3.75 -5.44
CA HIS A 404 -6.06 -3.62 -5.69
C HIS A 404 -5.33 -4.78 -5.01
N GLY A 405 -4.01 -4.86 -5.13
CA GLY A 405 -3.17 -5.91 -4.55
C GLY A 405 -2.39 -6.68 -5.61
N GLY A 406 -2.89 -6.71 -6.84
CA GLY A 406 -2.26 -7.43 -7.95
C GLY A 406 -1.20 -6.63 -8.70
N LEU A 407 -0.98 -7.05 -9.94
CA LEU A 407 0.09 -6.56 -10.82
C LEU A 407 -0.44 -5.98 -12.14
N ALA A 408 -1.74 -5.71 -12.26
CA ALA A 408 -2.25 -5.04 -13.45
C ALA A 408 -1.77 -3.57 -13.51
N PRO A 409 -1.60 -2.99 -14.71
CA PRO A 409 -1.09 -1.63 -14.86
C PRO A 409 -1.84 -0.59 -14.03
N ASP A 410 -3.19 -0.69 -13.97
CA ASP A 410 -4.04 0.30 -13.29
C ASP A 410 -3.96 0.22 -11.74
N GLU A 411 -3.39 -0.86 -11.18
CA GLU A 411 -3.15 -1.00 -9.74
C GLU A 411 -1.66 -0.85 -9.39
N LEU A 412 -0.74 -1.28 -10.26
CA LEU A 412 0.69 -1.28 -9.99
C LEU A 412 1.39 0.05 -10.33
N VAL A 413 0.94 0.75 -11.40
CA VAL A 413 1.54 2.03 -11.76
C VAL A 413 0.90 3.13 -10.93
N THR A 414 1.64 3.61 -9.95
CA THR A 414 1.21 4.71 -9.08
C THR A 414 1.94 6.00 -9.40
N VAL A 415 1.83 7.03 -8.58
CA VAL A 415 2.31 8.38 -8.85
C VAL A 415 3.18 8.92 -7.72
N PHE A 416 4.15 9.71 -8.08
CA PHE A 416 4.92 10.58 -7.20
C PHE A 416 5.00 11.99 -7.80
N GLY A 417 4.68 13.00 -7.01
CA GLY A 417 4.77 14.40 -7.38
C GLY A 417 5.62 15.18 -6.36
N ALA A 418 6.48 16.07 -6.83
CA ALA A 418 7.29 16.93 -5.98
C ALA A 418 7.22 18.40 -6.45
N ILE A 419 7.09 19.32 -5.49
CA ILE A 419 7.08 20.76 -5.73
C ILE A 419 7.61 21.53 -4.51
N ASP A 420 8.32 22.62 -4.73
CA ASP A 420 8.93 23.44 -3.66
C ASP A 420 7.98 24.53 -3.11
N ALA A 421 6.91 24.87 -3.85
CA ALA A 421 5.93 25.89 -3.42
C ALA A 421 4.52 25.58 -3.98
N LEU A 422 3.49 25.71 -3.16
CA LEU A 422 2.07 25.49 -3.51
C LEU A 422 1.32 26.79 -3.85
#